data_510032371c29f5de1d64b6d76fecbcb1
#
_entry.id   510032371c29f5de1d64b6d76fecbcb1
#
_cell.length_a   1.000
_cell.length_b   1.000
_cell.length_c   1.000
_cell.angle_alpha   90.00
_cell.angle_beta   90.00
_cell.angle_gamma   90.00
#
_symmetry.space_group_name_H-M   'P 1'
#
loop_
_entity.id
_entity.type
_entity.pdbx_description
1 polymer ?
#
loop_
_entity_poly.entity_id
_entity_poly.type
_entity_poly.pdbx_seq_one_letter_code
_entity_poly.pdbx_strand_id
1 'polypeptide(L)'
;TVEQSLPVSQEVIQFLQAEGPDLLLVTPLLYFGSQQVEYVRAARLLGIRSVLCVGSWDHLTTKGLVHAIPDRILVWNEAQRKEASQIHSIDPEQVTVTGAQAYDHWFTATPSVPRESFTRRIGLRTDQPILLYLCSSPFITPHEVGFVKRWIEGMRSSPLKELQEVGVLVRPHPQNAEQWTDVDLSSMGNVVV
;
A
#
# COMPACT_ATOMS: atom_id res chain seq x y z
N THR A 1 -10.81 16.33 23.68
CA THR A 1 -11.21 16.99 22.40
C THR A 1 -12.74 17.07 22.28
N VAL A 2 -13.27 17.99 21.49
CA VAL A 2 -14.74 18.12 21.26
C VAL A 2 -15.31 16.79 20.77
N GLU A 3 -14.62 16.11 19.89
CA GLU A 3 -15.00 14.80 19.33
C GLU A 3 -15.20 13.71 20.41
N GLN A 4 -14.36 13.71 21.45
CA GLN A 4 -14.51 12.77 22.56
C GLN A 4 -15.71 13.07 23.45
N SER A 5 -16.25 14.29 23.41
CA SER A 5 -17.42 14.71 24.18
C SER A 5 -18.76 14.42 23.47
N LEU A 6 -18.71 14.11 22.17
CA LEU A 6 -19.91 13.76 21.44
C LEU A 6 -20.46 12.40 21.90
N PRO A 7 -21.78 12.21 21.94
CA PRO A 7 -22.37 10.89 22.24
C PRO A 7 -21.94 9.87 21.17
N VAL A 8 -21.73 8.64 21.61
CA VAL A 8 -21.42 7.53 20.71
C VAL A 8 -22.71 7.11 19.98
N SER A 9 -22.58 6.70 18.71
CA SER A 9 -23.70 6.26 17.89
C SER A 9 -24.46 5.10 18.54
N GLN A 10 -25.74 5.27 18.75
CA GLN A 10 -26.62 4.21 19.31
C GLN A 10 -26.73 3.01 18.36
N GLU A 11 -26.68 3.24 17.04
CA GLU A 11 -26.70 2.17 16.04
C GLU A 11 -25.48 1.27 16.16
N VAL A 12 -24.28 1.86 16.36
CA VAL A 12 -23.04 1.09 16.54
C VAL A 12 -23.06 0.33 17.86
N ILE A 13 -23.57 0.93 18.94
CA ILE A 13 -23.73 0.26 20.22
C ILE A 13 -24.64 -0.96 20.08
N GLN A 14 -25.82 -0.78 19.48
CA GLN A 14 -26.79 -1.86 19.28
C GLN A 14 -26.22 -2.97 18.38
N PHE A 15 -25.51 -2.59 17.32
CA PHE A 15 -24.83 -3.56 16.46
C PHE A 15 -23.83 -4.41 17.24
N LEU A 16 -22.91 -3.77 17.98
CA LEU A 16 -21.90 -4.53 18.77
C LEU A 16 -22.55 -5.39 19.88
N GLN A 17 -23.65 -4.92 20.48
CA GLN A 17 -24.40 -5.73 21.46
C GLN A 17 -25.06 -6.96 20.82
N ALA A 18 -25.61 -6.80 19.61
CA ALA A 18 -26.27 -7.88 18.89
C ALA A 18 -25.27 -8.93 18.40
N GLU A 19 -24.11 -8.50 17.90
CA GLU A 19 -23.03 -9.41 17.45
C GLU A 19 -22.26 -10.05 18.60
N GLY A 20 -22.16 -9.38 19.75
CA GLY A 20 -21.51 -9.88 20.96
C GLY A 20 -20.04 -10.29 20.78
N PRO A 21 -19.17 -9.49 20.10
CA PRO A 21 -17.80 -9.90 19.86
C PRO A 21 -16.95 -9.88 21.12
N ASP A 22 -16.05 -10.84 21.28
CA ASP A 22 -15.05 -10.87 22.33
C ASP A 22 -13.93 -9.85 22.11
N LEU A 23 -13.69 -9.50 20.84
CA LEU A 23 -12.62 -8.60 20.42
C LEU A 23 -13.00 -7.84 19.14
N LEU A 24 -12.72 -6.54 19.11
CA LEU A 24 -12.88 -5.69 17.95
C LEU A 24 -11.53 -5.45 17.27
N LEU A 25 -11.37 -5.89 16.02
CA LEU A 25 -10.22 -5.53 15.18
C LEU A 25 -10.62 -4.40 14.22
N VAL A 26 -9.82 -3.35 14.15
CA VAL A 26 -10.03 -2.21 13.27
C VAL A 26 -8.84 -1.97 12.34
N THR A 27 -9.11 -1.66 11.08
CA THR A 27 -8.14 -1.23 10.06
C THR A 27 -8.91 -0.58 8.91
N PRO A 28 -8.53 0.58 8.41
CA PRO A 28 -7.37 1.40 8.72
C PRO A 28 -7.54 2.39 9.88
N LEU A 29 -8.67 2.55 10.52
CA LEU A 29 -9.03 3.50 11.58
C LEU A 29 -8.68 4.97 11.25
N LEU A 30 -7.44 5.22 10.82
CA LEU A 30 -6.82 6.51 10.57
C LEU A 30 -7.03 6.96 9.12
N TYR A 31 -8.13 7.62 8.83
CA TYR A 31 -8.33 8.42 7.62
C TYR A 31 -9.51 9.35 7.83
N PHE A 32 -9.56 10.42 7.07
CA PHE A 32 -10.62 11.40 7.18
C PHE A 32 -12.01 10.77 6.93
N GLY A 33 -12.94 10.99 7.86
CA GLY A 33 -14.29 10.43 7.78
C GLY A 33 -14.41 8.95 8.15
N SER A 34 -13.40 8.36 8.79
CA SER A 34 -13.46 6.97 9.25
C SER A 34 -14.54 6.76 10.30
N GLN A 35 -15.53 5.93 9.98
CA GLN A 35 -16.56 5.50 10.95
C GLN A 35 -15.99 4.53 12.01
N GLN A 36 -14.81 3.96 11.81
CA GLN A 36 -14.21 3.00 12.75
C GLN A 36 -13.89 3.61 14.11
N VAL A 37 -13.72 4.92 14.18
CA VAL A 37 -13.57 5.66 15.45
C VAL A 37 -14.77 5.42 16.36
N GLU A 38 -15.99 5.43 15.81
CA GLU A 38 -17.22 5.17 16.56
C GLU A 38 -17.28 3.72 17.10
N TYR A 39 -16.79 2.76 16.32
CA TYR A 39 -16.70 1.36 16.78
C TYR A 39 -15.74 1.21 17.96
N VAL A 40 -14.57 1.86 17.93
CA VAL A 40 -13.62 1.83 19.05
C VAL A 40 -14.22 2.47 20.30
N ARG A 41 -14.95 3.59 20.14
CA ARG A 41 -15.63 4.27 21.24
C ARG A 41 -16.77 3.43 21.84
N ALA A 42 -17.59 2.82 20.99
CA ALA A 42 -18.67 1.93 21.41
C ALA A 42 -18.14 0.67 22.11
N ALA A 43 -17.10 0.05 21.55
CA ALA A 43 -16.44 -1.11 22.16
C ALA A 43 -15.95 -0.79 23.59
N ARG A 44 -15.33 0.37 23.77
CA ARG A 44 -14.89 0.84 25.10
C ARG A 44 -16.05 0.98 26.09
N LEU A 45 -17.20 1.55 25.66
CA LEU A 45 -18.40 1.67 26.50
C LEU A 45 -18.97 0.32 26.88
N LEU A 46 -18.86 -0.67 26.00
CA LEU A 46 -19.38 -2.03 26.22
C LEU A 46 -18.39 -2.96 26.91
N GLY A 47 -17.16 -2.50 27.22
CA GLY A 47 -16.10 -3.32 27.81
C GLY A 47 -15.50 -4.33 26.81
N ILE A 48 -15.73 -4.17 25.53
CA ILE A 48 -15.14 -4.98 24.45
C ILE A 48 -13.74 -4.46 24.16
N ARG A 49 -12.75 -5.34 24.18
CA ARG A 49 -11.37 -4.97 23.83
C ARG A 49 -11.24 -4.64 22.35
N SER A 50 -10.37 -3.68 22.03
CA SER A 50 -10.15 -3.23 20.67
C SER A 50 -8.68 -3.22 20.28
N VAL A 51 -8.40 -3.57 19.01
CA VAL A 51 -7.04 -3.64 18.45
C VAL A 51 -7.02 -2.95 17.11
N LEU A 52 -6.10 -2.00 16.93
CA LEU A 52 -5.77 -1.46 15.62
C LEU A 52 -4.72 -2.35 14.94
N CYS A 53 -5.03 -2.82 13.74
CA CYS A 53 -4.08 -3.48 12.85
C CYS A 53 -3.59 -2.47 11.82
N VAL A 54 -2.34 -2.02 11.92
CA VAL A 54 -1.77 -1.07 10.97
C VAL A 54 -1.64 -1.71 9.59
N GLY A 55 -2.30 -1.13 8.58
CA GLY A 55 -2.48 -1.72 7.25
C GLY A 55 -1.49 -1.25 6.18
N SER A 56 -0.67 -0.21 6.45
CA SER A 56 0.33 0.29 5.50
C SER A 56 1.53 0.92 6.21
N TRP A 57 2.63 1.05 5.48
CA TRP A 57 3.88 1.63 6.01
C TRP A 57 3.74 3.10 6.43
N ASP A 58 2.86 3.86 5.78
CA ASP A 58 2.62 5.28 6.00
C ASP A 58 1.41 5.58 6.90
N HIS A 59 0.80 4.54 7.46
CA HIS A 59 -0.48 4.63 8.16
C HIS A 59 -0.44 5.60 9.35
N LEU A 60 0.64 5.57 10.12
CA LEU A 60 0.78 6.41 11.33
C LEU A 60 1.39 7.79 11.05
N THR A 61 1.74 8.12 9.80
CA THR A 61 2.40 9.39 9.47
C THR A 61 1.57 10.31 8.59
N THR A 62 0.81 9.76 7.62
CA THR A 62 0.14 10.56 6.58
C THR A 62 -1.39 10.50 6.61
N LYS A 63 -1.99 9.59 7.37
CA LYS A 63 -3.45 9.33 7.32
C LYS A 63 -4.26 10.09 8.37
N GLY A 64 -3.64 10.70 9.34
CA GLY A 64 -4.28 11.46 10.42
C GLY A 64 -3.84 11.03 11.82
N LEU A 65 -4.50 11.58 12.85
CA LEU A 65 -4.21 11.26 14.25
C LEU A 65 -5.16 10.18 14.80
N VAL A 66 -4.65 9.39 15.73
CA VAL A 66 -5.47 8.42 16.49
C VAL A 66 -6.30 9.18 17.51
N HIS A 67 -7.55 9.48 17.21
CA HIS A 67 -8.47 10.19 18.10
C HIS A 67 -9.09 9.31 19.18
N ALA A 68 -9.32 8.02 18.86
CA ALA A 68 -9.78 7.02 19.82
C ALA A 68 -8.73 5.90 19.87
N ILE A 69 -7.90 5.91 20.92
CA ILE A 69 -6.81 4.93 21.07
C ILE A 69 -7.40 3.57 21.44
N PRO A 70 -7.21 2.51 20.62
CA PRO A 70 -7.58 1.15 20.97
C PRO A 70 -6.75 0.60 22.14
N ASP A 71 -7.18 -0.54 22.73
CA ASP A 71 -6.45 -1.16 23.85
C ASP A 71 -5.07 -1.66 23.42
N ARG A 72 -4.93 -2.10 22.16
CA ARG A 72 -3.67 -2.57 21.57
C ARG A 72 -3.52 -2.08 20.14
N ILE A 73 -2.27 -1.97 19.69
CA ILE A 73 -1.92 -1.59 18.32
C ILE A 73 -0.88 -2.57 17.80
N LEU A 74 -1.17 -3.19 16.66
CA LEU A 74 -0.26 -4.08 15.95
C LEU A 74 0.40 -3.31 14.82
N VAL A 75 1.71 -3.26 14.83
CA VAL A 75 2.53 -2.52 13.86
C VAL A 75 3.52 -3.43 13.14
N TRP A 76 4.02 -2.99 11.99
CA TRP A 76 4.91 -3.79 11.16
C TRP A 76 6.35 -3.85 11.67
N ASN A 77 6.82 -2.76 12.28
CA ASN A 77 8.21 -2.63 12.67
C ASN A 77 8.41 -1.62 13.81
N GLU A 78 9.66 -1.53 14.31
CA GLU A 78 10.03 -0.62 15.39
C GLU A 78 9.96 0.87 15.00
N ALA A 79 10.05 1.22 13.70
CA ALA A 79 9.83 2.60 13.27
C ALA A 79 8.38 3.02 13.54
N GLN A 80 7.42 2.20 13.13
CA GLN A 80 5.99 2.45 13.41
C GLN A 80 5.67 2.43 14.91
N ARG A 81 6.36 1.63 15.72
CA ARG A 81 6.21 1.67 17.18
C ARG A 81 6.62 3.04 17.75
N LYS A 82 7.72 3.60 17.23
CA LYS A 82 8.16 4.96 17.59
C LYS A 82 7.18 6.03 17.09
N GLU A 83 6.68 5.90 15.88
CA GLU A 83 5.66 6.80 15.29
C GLU A 83 4.38 6.80 16.14
N ALA A 84 3.89 5.64 16.56
CA ALA A 84 2.73 5.52 17.45
C ALA A 84 2.92 6.32 18.74
N SER A 85 4.10 6.23 19.36
CA SER A 85 4.40 6.96 20.59
C SER A 85 4.65 8.44 20.36
N GLN A 86 5.47 8.81 19.39
CA GLN A 86 5.92 10.19 19.19
C GLN A 86 4.86 11.09 18.54
N ILE A 87 4.08 10.53 17.60
CA ILE A 87 3.09 11.29 16.83
C ILE A 87 1.71 11.24 17.50
N HIS A 88 1.33 10.06 18.02
CA HIS A 88 -0.02 9.82 18.54
C HIS A 88 -0.09 9.76 20.07
N SER A 89 1.05 9.93 20.77
CA SER A 89 1.13 9.86 22.23
C SER A 89 0.61 8.55 22.81
N ILE A 90 0.81 7.45 22.08
CA ILE A 90 0.40 6.09 22.50
C ILE A 90 1.51 5.50 23.36
N ASP A 91 1.11 4.87 24.48
CA ASP A 91 2.03 4.16 25.34
C ASP A 91 2.71 3.01 24.55
N PRO A 92 4.06 2.95 24.50
CA PRO A 92 4.78 1.87 23.84
C PRO A 92 4.38 0.45 24.32
N GLU A 93 3.91 0.32 25.56
CA GLU A 93 3.42 -0.96 26.10
C GLU A 93 2.11 -1.43 25.45
N GLN A 94 1.36 -0.51 24.82
CA GLN A 94 0.16 -0.85 24.03
C GLN A 94 0.49 -1.29 22.61
N VAL A 95 1.76 -1.13 22.15
CA VAL A 95 2.16 -1.38 20.78
C VAL A 95 2.96 -2.68 20.67
N THR A 96 2.50 -3.58 19.80
CA THR A 96 3.16 -4.86 19.51
C THR A 96 3.65 -4.87 18.06
N VAL A 97 4.93 -5.18 17.86
CA VAL A 97 5.50 -5.37 16.52
C VAL A 97 5.22 -6.81 16.06
N THR A 98 4.49 -6.95 14.97
CA THR A 98 4.04 -8.25 14.43
C THR A 98 4.64 -8.58 13.05
N GLY A 99 5.29 -7.62 12.40
CA GLY A 99 5.60 -7.73 10.98
C GLY A 99 4.44 -7.34 10.08
N ALA A 100 4.66 -7.43 8.78
CA ALA A 100 3.68 -7.12 7.74
C ALA A 100 3.24 -8.42 7.04
N GLN A 101 2.33 -9.15 7.64
CA GLN A 101 1.90 -10.50 7.23
C GLN A 101 1.47 -10.58 5.75
N ALA A 102 0.92 -9.49 5.20
CA ALA A 102 0.56 -9.42 3.79
C ALA A 102 1.74 -9.68 2.83
N TYR A 103 2.97 -9.54 3.31
CA TYR A 103 4.19 -9.74 2.52
C TYR A 103 4.90 -11.07 2.77
N ASP A 104 4.45 -11.87 3.73
CA ASP A 104 5.12 -13.12 4.11
C ASP A 104 5.26 -14.09 2.93
N HIS A 105 4.26 -14.15 2.05
CA HIS A 105 4.30 -15.00 0.86
C HIS A 105 5.44 -14.67 -0.12
N TRP A 106 5.97 -13.43 -0.10
CA TRP A 106 7.07 -13.04 -0.98
C TRP A 106 8.40 -13.68 -0.56
N PHE A 107 8.56 -14.07 0.71
CA PHE A 107 9.78 -14.73 1.18
C PHE A 107 9.90 -16.19 0.70
N THR A 108 8.79 -16.78 0.29
CA THR A 108 8.73 -18.14 -0.24
C THR A 108 8.32 -18.19 -1.72
N ALA A 109 8.01 -17.03 -2.31
CA ALA A 109 7.59 -16.95 -3.71
C ALA A 109 8.76 -17.32 -4.64
N THR A 110 8.46 -18.18 -5.60
CA THR A 110 9.37 -18.56 -6.67
C THR A 110 8.77 -18.22 -8.03
N PRO A 111 9.60 -17.91 -9.04
CA PRO A 111 9.09 -17.66 -10.38
C PRO A 111 8.29 -18.86 -10.90
N SER A 112 7.08 -18.62 -11.41
CA SER A 112 6.20 -19.66 -11.97
C SER A 112 6.68 -20.20 -13.30
N VAL A 113 7.53 -19.45 -14.01
CA VAL A 113 8.11 -19.83 -15.30
C VAL A 113 9.57 -19.39 -15.37
N PRO A 114 10.43 -20.12 -16.13
CA PRO A 114 11.81 -19.70 -16.37
C PRO A 114 11.86 -18.32 -17.07
N ARG A 115 12.94 -17.57 -16.77
CA ARG A 115 13.16 -16.22 -17.32
C ARG A 115 13.06 -16.19 -18.85
N GLU A 116 13.69 -17.12 -19.53
CA GLU A 116 13.66 -17.18 -21.00
C GLU A 116 12.26 -17.38 -21.57
N SER A 117 11.47 -18.25 -20.94
CA SER A 117 10.08 -18.49 -21.35
C SER A 117 9.22 -17.25 -21.12
N PHE A 118 9.45 -16.54 -20.01
CA PHE A 118 8.76 -15.29 -19.71
C PHE A 118 9.10 -14.21 -20.74
N THR A 119 10.40 -13.94 -20.97
CA THR A 119 10.85 -12.87 -21.88
C THR A 119 10.41 -13.11 -23.32
N ARG A 120 10.48 -14.37 -23.77
CA ARG A 120 9.98 -14.75 -25.11
C ARG A 120 8.48 -14.54 -25.24
N ARG A 121 7.72 -14.88 -24.20
CA ARG A 121 6.26 -14.71 -24.20
C ARG A 121 5.82 -13.25 -24.28
N ILE A 122 6.55 -12.35 -23.63
CA ILE A 122 6.25 -10.90 -23.66
C ILE A 122 6.91 -10.16 -24.81
N GLY A 123 7.72 -10.81 -25.65
CA GLY A 123 8.34 -10.22 -26.84
C GLY A 123 9.63 -9.44 -26.56
N LEU A 124 10.25 -9.60 -25.39
CA LEU A 124 11.57 -9.04 -25.10
C LEU A 124 12.71 -9.98 -25.48
N ARG A 125 13.88 -9.42 -25.77
CA ARG A 125 15.10 -10.19 -26.03
C ARG A 125 15.53 -10.96 -24.77
N THR A 126 15.90 -12.23 -24.95
CA THR A 126 16.28 -13.12 -23.84
C THR A 126 17.70 -12.91 -23.34
N ASP A 127 18.56 -12.37 -24.22
CA ASP A 127 20.00 -12.15 -23.98
C ASP A 127 20.34 -10.82 -23.30
N GLN A 128 19.34 -9.97 -23.05
CA GLN A 128 19.52 -8.65 -22.43
C GLN A 128 18.93 -8.59 -21.02
N PRO A 129 19.51 -7.78 -20.12
CA PRO A 129 18.84 -7.41 -18.87
C PRO A 129 17.46 -6.77 -19.12
N ILE A 130 16.59 -6.83 -18.13
CA ILE A 130 15.26 -6.21 -18.20
C ILE A 130 15.11 -5.24 -17.05
N LEU A 131 14.70 -4.02 -17.35
CA LEU A 131 14.19 -3.05 -16.40
C LEU A 131 12.67 -3.16 -16.37
N LEU A 132 12.11 -3.32 -15.19
CA LEU A 132 10.68 -3.26 -14.94
C LEU A 132 10.31 -1.87 -14.46
N TYR A 133 9.46 -1.18 -15.24
CA TYR A 133 8.85 0.07 -14.84
C TYR A 133 7.41 -0.21 -14.35
N LEU A 134 7.16 -0.01 -13.07
CA LEU A 134 5.83 -0.11 -12.48
C LEU A 134 5.15 1.26 -12.51
N CYS A 135 4.08 1.37 -13.27
CA CYS A 135 3.32 2.61 -13.40
C CYS A 135 2.52 2.93 -12.12
N SER A 136 2.28 4.21 -11.92
CA SER A 136 1.55 4.73 -10.77
C SER A 136 0.03 4.77 -11.00
N SER A 137 -0.72 4.89 -9.91
CA SER A 137 -2.16 5.16 -9.98
C SER A 137 -2.45 6.55 -10.55
N PRO A 138 -3.66 6.80 -11.09
CA PRO A 138 -4.04 8.10 -11.63
C PRO A 138 -3.99 9.24 -10.60
N PHE A 139 -4.13 8.90 -9.31
CA PHE A 139 -4.00 9.87 -8.22
C PHE A 139 -2.57 10.42 -8.09
N ILE A 140 -1.55 9.61 -8.35
CA ILE A 140 -0.14 10.01 -8.24
C ILE A 140 0.32 10.67 -9.54
N THR A 141 0.06 10.02 -10.69
CA THR A 141 0.46 10.57 -12.00
C THR A 141 -0.54 10.15 -13.09
N PRO A 142 -1.49 11.04 -13.42
CA PRO A 142 -2.52 10.75 -14.44
C PRO A 142 -1.95 10.67 -15.87
N HIS A 143 -0.78 11.26 -16.14
CA HIS A 143 -0.18 11.39 -17.48
C HIS A 143 1.26 10.86 -17.50
N GLU A 144 1.42 9.54 -17.34
CA GLU A 144 2.73 8.91 -17.17
C GLU A 144 3.42 8.55 -18.50
N VAL A 145 2.65 8.32 -19.56
CA VAL A 145 3.17 7.91 -20.88
C VAL A 145 4.29 8.82 -21.41
N GLY A 146 4.09 10.12 -21.33
CA GLY A 146 5.08 11.10 -21.81
C GLY A 146 6.39 11.07 -21.01
N PHE A 147 6.31 10.80 -19.71
CA PHE A 147 7.51 10.62 -18.88
C PHE A 147 8.26 9.34 -19.29
N VAL A 148 7.56 8.22 -19.39
CA VAL A 148 8.16 6.92 -19.72
C VAL A 148 8.82 6.96 -21.11
N LYS A 149 8.19 7.59 -22.11
CA LYS A 149 8.81 7.77 -23.42
C LYS A 149 10.14 8.53 -23.33
N ARG A 150 10.17 9.69 -22.68
CA ARG A 150 11.41 10.47 -22.48
C ARG A 150 12.47 9.70 -21.68
N TRP A 151 12.06 8.94 -20.67
CA TRP A 151 12.96 8.11 -19.89
C TRP A 151 13.62 7.02 -20.75
N ILE A 152 12.86 6.34 -21.61
CA ILE A 152 13.37 5.34 -22.54
C ILE A 152 14.30 6.00 -23.57
N GLU A 153 13.91 7.12 -24.16
CA GLU A 153 14.75 7.90 -25.10
C GLU A 153 16.10 8.28 -24.47
N GLY A 154 16.08 8.74 -23.21
CA GLY A 154 17.29 9.03 -22.46
C GLY A 154 18.21 7.82 -22.30
N MET A 155 17.65 6.64 -22.01
CA MET A 155 18.42 5.40 -21.94
C MET A 155 19.01 5.01 -23.32
N ARG A 156 18.23 5.11 -24.40
CA ARG A 156 18.68 4.79 -25.76
C ARG A 156 19.76 5.75 -26.26
N SER A 157 19.79 6.98 -25.74
CA SER A 157 20.79 8.00 -26.03
C SER A 157 21.97 8.00 -25.06
N SER A 158 22.00 7.08 -24.08
CA SER A 158 23.07 7.00 -23.09
C SER A 158 24.41 6.62 -23.73
N PRO A 159 25.56 7.12 -23.21
CA PRO A 159 26.87 6.61 -23.63
C PRO A 159 27.14 5.16 -23.16
N LEU A 160 26.36 4.63 -22.23
CA LEU A 160 26.46 3.27 -21.73
C LEU A 160 25.68 2.31 -22.65
N LYS A 161 26.41 1.43 -23.34
CA LYS A 161 25.84 0.46 -24.28
C LYS A 161 24.78 -0.44 -23.64
N GLU A 162 24.98 -0.82 -22.40
CA GLU A 162 24.07 -1.65 -21.61
C GLU A 162 22.68 -0.98 -21.47
N LEU A 163 22.63 0.33 -21.33
CA LEU A 163 21.37 1.09 -21.28
C LEU A 163 20.71 1.26 -22.66
N GLN A 164 21.52 1.33 -23.74
CA GLN A 164 20.96 1.38 -25.08
C GLN A 164 20.21 0.11 -25.48
N GLU A 165 20.67 -1.06 -24.99
CA GLU A 165 20.17 -2.37 -25.41
C GLU A 165 19.22 -3.02 -24.38
N VAL A 166 19.15 -2.48 -23.15
CA VAL A 166 18.33 -3.05 -22.07
C VAL A 166 16.88 -3.25 -22.49
N GLY A 167 16.29 -4.38 -22.12
CA GLY A 167 14.85 -4.60 -22.27
C GLY A 167 14.07 -3.74 -21.27
N VAL A 168 12.96 -3.16 -21.68
CA VAL A 168 12.07 -2.42 -20.81
C VAL A 168 10.70 -3.06 -20.82
N LEU A 169 10.26 -3.50 -19.65
CA LEU A 169 8.88 -3.94 -19.42
C LEU A 169 8.14 -2.84 -18.66
N VAL A 170 7.20 -2.21 -19.30
CA VAL A 170 6.30 -1.24 -18.68
C VAL A 170 5.05 -1.99 -18.20
N ARG A 171 4.75 -1.90 -16.90
CA ARG A 171 3.54 -2.50 -16.34
C ARG A 171 2.57 -1.41 -15.90
N PRO A 172 1.49 -1.16 -16.66
CA PRO A 172 0.45 -0.20 -16.31
C PRO A 172 -0.18 -0.51 -14.94
N HIS A 173 -0.50 0.54 -14.19
CA HIS A 173 -1.30 0.38 -12.99
C HIS A 173 -2.75 0.00 -13.39
N PRO A 174 -3.42 -0.99 -12.74
CA PRO A 174 -4.75 -1.44 -13.14
C PRO A 174 -5.80 -0.32 -13.28
N GLN A 175 -5.75 0.67 -12.37
CA GLN A 175 -6.66 1.83 -12.39
C GLN A 175 -6.24 2.94 -13.36
N ASN A 176 -5.11 2.80 -14.05
CA ASN A 176 -4.54 3.81 -14.96
C ASN A 176 -4.07 3.17 -16.28
N ALA A 177 -4.59 1.99 -16.61
CA ALA A 177 -4.18 1.24 -17.79
C ALA A 177 -4.70 1.85 -19.10
N GLU A 178 -5.82 2.57 -19.05
CA GLU A 178 -6.48 3.16 -20.23
C GLU A 178 -5.54 4.08 -21.03
N GLN A 179 -4.70 4.89 -20.36
CA GLN A 179 -3.73 5.75 -21.04
C GLN A 179 -2.69 5.00 -21.90
N TRP A 180 -2.58 3.68 -21.72
CA TRP A 180 -1.61 2.82 -22.41
C TRP A 180 -2.22 2.03 -23.59
N THR A 181 -3.54 2.07 -23.80
CA THR A 181 -4.26 1.23 -24.76
C THR A 181 -3.75 1.43 -26.19
N ASP A 182 -3.50 2.68 -26.60
CA ASP A 182 -3.07 3.02 -27.96
C ASP A 182 -1.59 3.48 -28.01
N VAL A 183 -0.80 3.14 -27.00
CA VAL A 183 0.60 3.54 -26.92
C VAL A 183 1.46 2.51 -27.63
N ASP A 184 2.01 2.89 -28.78
CA ASP A 184 3.05 2.15 -29.47
C ASP A 184 4.44 2.62 -29.05
N LEU A 185 5.24 1.68 -28.51
CA LEU A 185 6.65 1.88 -28.13
C LEU A 185 7.60 1.03 -29.01
N SER A 186 7.13 0.39 -30.07
CA SER A 186 7.91 -0.51 -30.93
C SER A 186 9.13 0.16 -31.56
N SER A 187 9.03 1.46 -31.87
CA SER A 187 10.14 2.26 -32.41
C SER A 187 11.26 2.54 -31.40
N MET A 188 11.03 2.28 -30.12
CA MET A 188 11.99 2.52 -29.05
C MET A 188 12.89 1.30 -28.76
N GLY A 189 12.85 0.29 -29.61
CA GLY A 189 13.67 -0.94 -29.51
C GLY A 189 13.04 -2.00 -28.59
N ASN A 190 13.87 -2.59 -27.73
CA ASN A 190 13.48 -3.72 -26.85
C ASN A 190 12.57 -3.26 -25.70
N VAL A 191 11.33 -2.87 -26.00
CA VAL A 191 10.34 -2.30 -25.06
C VAL A 191 8.98 -2.96 -25.26
N VAL A 192 8.30 -3.30 -24.17
CA VAL A 192 6.90 -3.79 -24.17
C VAL A 192 6.08 -3.16 -23.03
N VAL A 193 4.78 -3.04 -23.27
CA VAL A 193 3.79 -2.57 -22.28
C VAL A 193 2.87 -3.72 -21.89
#